data_e0de92461505c1b477a3e7b525ab14fe
#
_entry.id   e0de92461505c1b477a3e7b525ab14fe
#
_cell.length_a   1.000
_cell.length_b   1.000
_cell.length_c   1.000
_cell.angle_alpha   90.00
_cell.angle_beta   90.00
_cell.angle_gamma   90.00
#
_symmetry.space_group_name_H-M   'P 1'
#
loop_
_entity.id
_entity.type
_entity.pdbx_description
1 polymer ?
#
loop_
_entity_poly.entity_id
_entity_poly.type
_entity_poly.pdbx_seq_one_letter_code
_entity_poly.pdbx_strand_id
1 'polypeptide(L)'
;MVILVALGFRLTKRVDQDILVDGDPVLRSASSEAIGRLASLAGTNFLTSQIKSLVDQIVNNRDPYGRAGCALAFGAIYSHVGGLAAGPLLKTTVNVLMSLSSDPHPVVHFWALNALARVINAASLAYSSFVSSTLGMLLKIYLMDSHEMEGGTLANANTSGDFPAYPVVCEIIDAVITVLGPDIQESARTRSLVLNLVHEFSLEEDEGICVEAIKCIQHFLMFAPEHVQIPKLVDSFRGHLSSSRRPLKLASINALYQLVQKDALSMSKLGGDQLVEDLFGMLDDDSSVEGVRTVITSWLQQTVVHNPSAWIDLCQRIMSRTTASQQVADAAARKPGNTRDDEGESLSVGMTQEGAEASSSRLTSRWRTQLFALQCLHNICTIVARSGRREHLDIPFARSLGLPTSGLLVSRVPDLIKMAFTASTAYVTEIRMEGLIVLQDVIKVSLNLSLQ
;
A
#
# COMPACT_ATOMS: atom_id res chain seq x y z
N MET A 1 46.49 19.92 -6.42
CA MET A 1 45.12 19.46 -6.49
C MET A 1 44.76 18.56 -5.31
N VAL A 2 45.48 17.50 -4.98
CA VAL A 2 45.24 16.61 -3.85
C VAL A 2 45.23 17.33 -2.48
N ILE A 3 46.11 18.29 -2.23
CA ILE A 3 46.17 19.05 -0.97
C ILE A 3 44.98 20.01 -0.82
N LEU A 4 44.52 20.64 -1.89
CA LEU A 4 43.34 21.53 -1.86
C LEU A 4 42.03 20.71 -1.64
N VAL A 5 41.91 19.53 -2.22
CA VAL A 5 40.80 18.61 -1.98
C VAL A 5 40.83 18.13 -0.52
N ALA A 6 42.00 17.77 0.03
CA ALA A 6 42.14 17.35 1.42
C ALA A 6 41.86 18.48 2.44
N LEU A 7 42.23 19.74 2.11
CA LEU A 7 41.91 20.91 2.94
C LEU A 7 40.40 21.23 2.87
N GLY A 8 39.82 21.21 1.67
CA GLY A 8 38.38 21.35 1.50
C GLY A 8 37.61 20.30 2.30
N PHE A 9 38.01 19.05 2.22
CA PHE A 9 37.42 17.94 2.99
C PHE A 9 37.51 18.16 4.53
N ARG A 10 38.63 18.67 5.04
CA ARG A 10 38.78 18.94 6.47
C ARG A 10 37.91 20.10 6.95
N LEU A 11 37.77 21.14 6.16
CA LEU A 11 36.95 22.33 6.47
C LEU A 11 35.46 21.92 6.44
N THR A 12 35.02 21.27 5.39
CA THR A 12 33.64 20.79 5.26
C THR A 12 33.28 19.84 6.41
N LYS A 13 34.14 18.87 6.74
CA LYS A 13 33.94 17.96 7.86
C LYS A 13 33.73 18.69 9.19
N ARG A 14 34.49 19.75 9.45
CA ARG A 14 34.39 20.49 10.72
C ARG A 14 33.10 21.30 10.79
N VAL A 15 32.75 21.97 9.72
CA VAL A 15 31.48 22.70 9.63
C VAL A 15 30.26 21.76 9.77
N ASP A 16 30.29 20.64 9.05
CA ASP A 16 29.19 19.66 9.14
C ASP A 16 29.02 19.07 10.54
N GLN A 17 30.13 18.87 11.28
CA GLN A 17 30.04 18.35 12.64
C GLN A 17 29.50 19.40 13.63
N ASP A 18 29.81 20.65 13.48
CA ASP A 18 29.29 21.74 14.31
C ASP A 18 27.80 21.97 14.06
N ILE A 19 27.35 21.84 12.81
CA ILE A 19 25.92 21.96 12.42
C ILE A 19 25.13 20.72 12.84
N LEU A 20 25.76 19.56 12.93
CA LEU A 20 25.09 18.31 13.31
C LEU A 20 24.44 18.37 14.70
N VAL A 21 24.99 19.21 15.59
CA VAL A 21 24.49 19.41 16.95
C VAL A 21 23.59 20.66 17.08
N ASP A 22 23.25 21.32 15.97
CA ASP A 22 22.39 22.51 15.96
C ASP A 22 20.97 22.20 16.44
N GLY A 23 20.31 23.17 17.04
CA GLY A 23 18.91 23.08 17.47
C GLY A 23 17.92 22.97 16.30
N ASP A 24 18.28 23.47 15.10
CA ASP A 24 17.43 23.43 13.92
C ASP A 24 17.41 22.01 13.28
N PRO A 25 16.24 21.37 13.15
CA PRO A 25 16.11 20.02 12.57
C PRO A 25 16.51 19.98 11.09
N VAL A 26 16.31 21.07 10.33
CA VAL A 26 16.68 21.11 8.91
C VAL A 26 18.20 21.12 8.75
N LEU A 27 18.90 21.90 9.58
CA LEU A 27 20.36 21.94 9.58
C LEU A 27 20.96 20.61 10.01
N ARG A 28 20.43 19.96 11.06
CA ARG A 28 20.88 18.62 11.48
C ARG A 28 20.70 17.58 10.37
N SER A 29 19.53 17.58 9.71
CA SER A 29 19.25 16.65 8.62
C SER A 29 20.19 16.87 7.44
N ALA A 30 20.37 18.12 6.99
CA ALA A 30 21.27 18.46 5.89
C ALA A 30 22.71 18.07 6.18
N SER A 31 23.19 18.35 7.41
CA SER A 31 24.55 18.00 7.85
C SER A 31 24.74 16.48 7.90
N SER A 32 23.77 15.73 8.42
CA SER A 32 23.84 14.26 8.47
C SER A 32 23.93 13.66 7.06
N GLU A 33 23.14 14.15 6.10
CA GLU A 33 23.20 13.72 4.70
C GLU A 33 24.54 14.09 4.03
N ALA A 34 25.08 15.29 4.32
CA ALA A 34 26.40 15.69 3.82
C ALA A 34 27.51 14.78 4.34
N ILE A 35 27.48 14.42 5.63
CA ILE A 35 28.43 13.46 6.24
C ILE A 35 28.33 12.09 5.57
N GLY A 36 27.10 11.59 5.31
CA GLY A 36 26.89 10.33 4.61
C GLY A 36 27.48 10.29 3.22
N ARG A 37 27.26 11.37 2.43
CA ARG A 37 27.83 11.53 1.09
C ARG A 37 29.35 11.64 1.12
N LEU A 38 29.90 12.40 2.06
CA LEU A 38 31.35 12.51 2.25
C LEU A 38 31.96 11.15 2.60
N ALA A 39 31.31 10.38 3.47
CA ALA A 39 31.78 9.04 3.84
C ALA A 39 31.82 8.08 2.64
N SER A 40 30.88 8.17 1.72
CA SER A 40 30.87 7.34 0.50
C SER A 40 32.00 7.67 -0.47
N LEU A 41 32.46 8.94 -0.48
CA LEU A 41 33.52 9.43 -1.37
C LEU A 41 34.93 9.30 -0.80
N ALA A 42 35.08 9.39 0.53
CA ALA A 42 36.37 9.52 1.19
C ALA A 42 37.05 8.20 1.59
N GLY A 43 36.33 7.08 1.45
CA GLY A 43 36.86 5.74 1.71
C GLY A 43 36.92 5.33 3.18
N THR A 44 37.43 4.10 3.44
CA THR A 44 37.31 3.39 4.72
C THR A 44 37.99 4.06 5.92
N ASN A 45 39.12 4.73 5.71
CA ASN A 45 39.83 5.45 6.79
C ASN A 45 39.02 6.65 7.31
N PHE A 46 38.38 7.38 6.41
CA PHE A 46 37.48 8.46 6.78
C PHE A 46 36.27 7.92 7.52
N LEU A 47 35.66 6.86 6.99
CA LEU A 47 34.50 6.19 7.57
C LEU A 47 34.79 5.76 9.01
N THR A 48 35.89 5.06 9.26
CA THR A 48 36.30 4.62 10.60
C THR A 48 36.50 5.79 11.56
N SER A 49 37.20 6.83 11.08
CA SER A 49 37.41 8.06 11.88
C SER A 49 36.10 8.78 12.18
N GLN A 50 35.17 8.80 11.23
CA GLN A 50 33.89 9.49 11.39
C GLN A 50 32.98 8.77 12.37
N ILE A 51 32.85 7.45 12.27
CA ILE A 51 32.04 6.63 13.20
C ILE A 51 32.61 6.76 14.63
N LYS A 52 33.93 6.70 14.81
CA LYS A 52 34.56 6.93 16.12
C LYS A 52 34.22 8.32 16.66
N SER A 53 34.33 9.36 15.83
CA SER A 53 33.99 10.74 16.24
C SER A 53 32.54 10.88 16.69
N LEU A 54 31.59 10.24 15.97
CA LEU A 54 30.17 10.25 16.31
C LEU A 54 29.91 9.53 17.65
N VAL A 55 30.56 8.39 17.89
CA VAL A 55 30.46 7.67 19.17
C VAL A 55 30.98 8.55 20.32
N ASP A 56 32.15 9.17 20.14
CA ASP A 56 32.73 10.06 21.15
C ASP A 56 31.82 11.27 21.44
N GLN A 57 31.16 11.82 20.40
CA GLN A 57 30.21 12.91 20.57
C GLN A 57 28.95 12.47 21.33
N ILE A 58 28.39 11.31 21.04
CA ILE A 58 27.22 10.76 21.76
C ILE A 58 27.53 10.57 23.25
N VAL A 59 28.68 10.01 23.56
CA VAL A 59 29.09 9.76 24.95
C VAL A 59 29.32 11.06 25.73
N ASN A 60 29.88 12.07 25.10
CA ASN A 60 30.27 13.32 25.76
C ASN A 60 29.19 14.42 25.69
N ASN A 61 28.21 14.31 24.78
CA ASN A 61 27.18 15.32 24.61
C ASN A 61 25.94 15.00 25.48
N ARG A 62 25.56 15.96 26.31
CA ARG A 62 24.36 15.87 27.13
C ARG A 62 23.11 16.46 26.45
N ASP A 63 23.31 17.24 25.37
CA ASP A 63 22.23 17.82 24.63
C ASP A 63 21.50 16.75 23.79
N PRO A 64 20.17 16.63 23.92
CA PRO A 64 19.39 15.63 23.20
C PRO A 64 19.41 15.88 21.69
N TYR A 65 19.43 17.11 21.22
CA TYR A 65 19.46 17.42 19.79
C TYR A 65 20.79 17.01 19.15
N GLY A 66 21.90 17.23 19.84
CA GLY A 66 23.21 16.77 19.41
C GLY A 66 23.30 15.24 19.33
N ARG A 67 22.75 14.52 20.31
CA ARG A 67 22.69 13.05 20.26
C ARG A 67 21.80 12.54 19.12
N ALA A 68 20.65 13.19 18.89
CA ALA A 68 19.76 12.87 17.77
C ALA A 68 20.45 13.14 16.41
N GLY A 69 21.19 14.24 16.27
CA GLY A 69 21.98 14.54 15.07
C GLY A 69 23.04 13.48 14.77
N CYS A 70 23.75 13.02 15.81
CA CYS A 70 24.70 11.91 15.67
C CYS A 70 24.01 10.60 15.25
N ALA A 71 22.83 10.28 15.78
CA ALA A 71 22.05 9.13 15.37
C ALA A 71 21.65 9.24 13.88
N LEU A 72 21.16 10.39 13.44
CA LEU A 72 20.86 10.67 12.02
C LEU A 72 22.08 10.42 11.12
N ALA A 73 23.26 10.88 11.54
CA ALA A 73 24.50 10.71 10.78
C ALA A 73 24.88 9.24 10.60
N PHE A 74 24.67 8.37 11.59
CA PHE A 74 24.85 6.92 11.43
C PHE A 74 23.92 6.36 10.33
N GLY A 75 22.65 6.71 10.35
CA GLY A 75 21.68 6.31 9.32
C GLY A 75 22.10 6.77 7.93
N ALA A 76 22.50 8.05 7.79
CA ALA A 76 22.96 8.63 6.52
C ALA A 76 24.23 7.95 6.00
N ILE A 77 25.23 7.70 6.87
CA ILE A 77 26.46 7.01 6.49
C ILE A 77 26.12 5.63 5.89
N TYR A 78 25.32 4.81 6.57
CA TYR A 78 24.98 3.48 6.08
C TYR A 78 24.17 3.52 4.79
N SER A 79 23.25 4.48 4.64
CA SER A 79 22.46 4.66 3.42
C SER A 79 23.33 4.99 2.19
N HIS A 80 24.40 5.75 2.38
CA HIS A 80 25.28 6.18 1.28
C HIS A 80 26.47 5.26 1.03
N VAL A 81 27.03 4.66 2.08
CA VAL A 81 28.22 3.78 2.00
C VAL A 81 27.82 2.36 1.66
N GLY A 82 26.66 1.89 2.15
CA GLY A 82 26.20 0.53 2.03
C GLY A 82 26.78 -0.43 3.07
N GLY A 83 26.10 -1.56 3.27
CA GLY A 83 26.44 -2.52 4.32
C GLY A 83 27.77 -3.24 4.17
N LEU A 84 28.21 -3.48 2.95
CA LEU A 84 29.48 -4.19 2.71
C LEU A 84 30.69 -3.36 3.16
N ALA A 85 30.77 -2.09 2.78
CA ALA A 85 31.90 -1.23 3.13
C ALA A 85 31.88 -0.81 4.61
N ALA A 86 30.71 -0.66 5.22
CA ALA A 86 30.53 -0.31 6.61
C ALA A 86 30.46 -1.55 7.55
N GLY A 87 30.46 -2.76 7.02
CA GLY A 87 30.31 -4.03 7.77
C GLY A 87 31.21 -4.18 9.00
N PRO A 88 32.53 -3.87 8.93
CA PRO A 88 33.41 -3.97 10.09
C PRO A 88 33.00 -3.08 11.28
N LEU A 89 32.23 -2.02 11.03
CA LEU A 89 31.78 -1.04 12.03
C LEU A 89 30.32 -1.29 12.47
N LEU A 90 29.63 -2.25 11.84
CA LEU A 90 28.21 -2.53 12.06
C LEU A 90 27.89 -2.80 13.52
N LYS A 91 28.66 -3.67 14.18
CA LYS A 91 28.45 -4.03 15.58
C LYS A 91 28.48 -2.80 16.51
N THR A 92 29.43 -1.93 16.31
CA THR A 92 29.56 -0.70 17.12
C THR A 92 28.36 0.22 16.88
N THR A 93 28.00 0.44 15.63
CA THR A 93 26.86 1.29 15.25
C THR A 93 25.55 0.76 15.80
N VAL A 94 25.27 -0.54 15.63
CA VAL A 94 24.04 -1.17 16.12
C VAL A 94 23.94 -1.06 17.64
N ASN A 95 25.01 -1.36 18.37
CA ASN A 95 25.01 -1.27 19.84
C ASN A 95 24.73 0.15 20.32
N VAL A 96 25.32 1.16 19.69
CA VAL A 96 25.09 2.58 20.04
C VAL A 96 23.65 2.96 19.77
N LEU A 97 23.10 2.64 18.58
CA LEU A 97 21.73 2.97 18.21
C LEU A 97 20.72 2.25 19.12
N MET A 98 20.93 0.98 19.44
CA MET A 98 20.07 0.24 20.37
C MET A 98 20.09 0.85 21.79
N SER A 99 21.24 1.36 22.24
CA SER A 99 21.34 2.07 23.52
C SER A 99 20.56 3.40 23.48
N LEU A 100 20.68 4.17 22.39
CA LEU A 100 19.95 5.43 22.19
C LEU A 100 18.44 5.22 22.00
N SER A 101 18.02 4.07 21.48
CA SER A 101 16.59 3.73 21.35
C SER A 101 15.88 3.56 22.70
N SER A 102 16.62 3.48 23.79
CA SER A 102 16.08 3.48 25.16
C SER A 102 16.30 4.82 25.88
N ASP A 103 16.67 5.87 25.16
CA ASP A 103 16.85 7.20 25.73
C ASP A 103 15.50 7.79 26.18
N PRO A 104 15.41 8.42 27.35
CA PRO A 104 14.16 8.99 27.85
C PRO A 104 13.68 10.21 27.06
N HIS A 105 14.54 10.82 26.22
CA HIS A 105 14.17 11.99 25.44
C HIS A 105 13.54 11.58 24.08
N PRO A 106 12.28 11.97 23.77
CA PRO A 106 11.57 11.51 22.59
C PRO A 106 12.31 11.76 21.26
N VAL A 107 12.99 12.89 21.15
CA VAL A 107 13.78 13.25 19.94
C VAL A 107 14.91 12.25 19.71
N VAL A 108 15.65 11.88 20.77
CA VAL A 108 16.76 10.92 20.67
C VAL A 108 16.24 9.53 20.37
N HIS A 109 15.20 9.11 21.08
CA HIS A 109 14.52 7.83 20.90
C HIS A 109 14.05 7.64 19.44
N PHE A 110 13.29 8.61 18.91
CA PHE A 110 12.78 8.58 17.54
C PHE A 110 13.89 8.49 16.49
N TRP A 111 14.89 9.40 16.57
CA TRP A 111 15.93 9.45 15.56
C TRP A 111 16.92 8.28 15.65
N ALA A 112 17.10 7.70 16.83
CA ALA A 112 17.86 6.45 16.99
C ALA A 112 17.15 5.27 16.33
N LEU A 113 15.83 5.14 16.47
CA LEU A 113 15.03 4.13 15.79
C LEU A 113 15.04 4.33 14.27
N ASN A 114 14.84 5.56 13.80
CA ASN A 114 14.91 5.89 12.37
C ASN A 114 16.28 5.54 11.76
N ALA A 115 17.36 5.92 12.44
CA ALA A 115 18.70 5.55 12.02
C ALA A 115 18.92 4.03 12.00
N LEU A 116 18.37 3.31 12.98
CA LEU A 116 18.44 1.85 13.05
C LEU A 116 17.73 1.19 11.86
N ALA A 117 16.53 1.66 11.49
CA ALA A 117 15.82 1.19 10.29
C ALA A 117 16.69 1.36 9.02
N ARG A 118 17.30 2.53 8.84
CA ARG A 118 18.21 2.82 7.71
C ARG A 118 19.43 1.91 7.71
N VAL A 119 20.03 1.65 8.89
CA VAL A 119 21.19 0.74 9.05
C VAL A 119 20.80 -0.69 8.70
N ILE A 120 19.66 -1.19 9.16
CA ILE A 120 19.17 -2.54 8.86
C ILE A 120 19.01 -2.73 7.35
N ASN A 121 18.31 -1.79 6.70
CA ASN A 121 18.09 -1.83 5.26
C ASN A 121 19.41 -1.80 4.47
N ALA A 122 20.37 -0.97 4.88
CA ALA A 122 21.66 -0.88 4.22
C ALA A 122 22.56 -2.10 4.48
N ALA A 123 22.54 -2.65 5.68
CA ALA A 123 23.35 -3.81 6.07
C ALA A 123 22.81 -5.13 5.49
N SER A 124 21.49 -5.20 5.25
CA SER A 124 20.84 -6.38 4.69
C SER A 124 21.24 -7.68 5.44
N LEU A 125 21.64 -8.73 4.74
CA LEU A 125 22.00 -10.02 5.35
C LEU A 125 23.08 -9.94 6.44
N ALA A 126 23.98 -8.95 6.39
CA ALA A 126 24.98 -8.75 7.43
C ALA A 126 24.37 -8.40 8.80
N TYR A 127 23.12 -7.96 8.83
CA TYR A 127 22.38 -7.64 10.06
C TYR A 127 21.80 -8.88 10.76
N SER A 128 21.75 -10.03 10.14
CA SER A 128 21.06 -11.24 10.65
C SER A 128 21.40 -11.62 12.10
N SER A 129 22.66 -11.44 12.50
CA SER A 129 23.11 -11.74 13.87
C SER A 129 22.52 -10.80 14.94
N PHE A 130 21.97 -9.66 14.57
CA PHE A 130 21.37 -8.66 15.48
C PHE A 130 19.84 -8.75 15.56
N VAL A 131 19.19 -9.51 14.69
CA VAL A 131 17.73 -9.61 14.59
C VAL A 131 17.08 -9.93 15.93
N SER A 132 17.56 -10.97 16.64
CA SER A 132 16.96 -11.37 17.91
C SER A 132 17.06 -10.28 18.99
N SER A 133 18.18 -9.56 19.07
CA SER A 133 18.34 -8.46 20.02
C SER A 133 17.49 -7.26 19.66
N THR A 134 17.35 -6.97 18.38
CA THR A 134 16.47 -5.90 17.87
C THR A 134 15.01 -6.18 18.19
N LEU A 135 14.50 -7.37 17.87
CA LEU A 135 13.12 -7.76 18.19
C LEU A 135 12.86 -7.75 19.71
N GLY A 136 13.84 -8.17 20.52
CA GLY A 136 13.75 -8.08 21.98
C GLY A 136 13.67 -6.64 22.48
N MET A 137 14.38 -5.71 21.86
CA MET A 137 14.28 -4.27 22.15
C MET A 137 12.91 -3.71 21.76
N LEU A 138 12.42 -4.02 20.56
CA LEU A 138 11.10 -3.55 20.10
C LEU A 138 9.97 -4.08 20.98
N LEU A 139 10.02 -5.34 21.36
CA LEU A 139 9.08 -5.93 22.31
C LEU A 139 9.11 -5.21 23.66
N LYS A 140 10.30 -4.86 24.15
CA LYS A 140 10.44 -4.11 25.39
C LYS A 140 9.83 -2.71 25.29
N ILE A 141 10.06 -2.00 24.20
CA ILE A 141 9.44 -0.67 23.94
C ILE A 141 7.92 -0.81 23.99
N TYR A 142 7.35 -1.75 23.23
CA TYR A 142 5.90 -1.97 23.18
C TYR A 142 5.32 -2.35 24.55
N LEU A 143 5.92 -3.29 25.28
CA LEU A 143 5.45 -3.73 26.59
C LEU A 143 5.53 -2.62 27.67
N MET A 144 6.54 -1.77 27.60
CA MET A 144 6.65 -0.65 28.55
C MET A 144 5.55 0.40 28.33
N ASP A 145 5.11 0.57 27.08
CA ASP A 145 4.04 1.51 26.75
C ASP A 145 2.65 0.94 27.04
N SER A 146 2.43 -0.37 26.77
CA SER A 146 1.13 -1.02 26.93
C SER A 146 0.80 -1.37 28.38
N HIS A 147 1.80 -1.54 29.24
CA HIS A 147 1.62 -1.91 30.65
C HIS A 147 1.79 -0.77 31.63
N GLU A 148 1.59 0.46 31.18
CA GLU A 148 1.47 1.63 32.02
C GLU A 148 2.24 1.62 33.34
N MET A 149 3.27 2.33 33.34
CA MET A 149 3.52 3.18 34.51
C MET A 149 2.84 4.51 34.22
N GLU A 150 1.74 4.82 34.90
CA GLU A 150 1.09 6.14 34.84
C GLU A 150 2.17 7.23 34.94
N GLY A 151 2.40 7.95 33.84
CA GLY A 151 3.37 9.05 33.78
C GLY A 151 4.65 8.80 32.99
N GLY A 152 4.78 7.74 32.21
CA GLY A 152 5.90 7.53 31.28
C GLY A 152 5.88 8.58 30.16
N THR A 153 6.91 9.45 30.11
CA THR A 153 7.03 10.51 29.11
C THR A 153 7.12 10.01 27.65
N LEU A 154 7.41 8.73 27.45
CA LEU A 154 7.56 8.10 26.14
C LEU A 154 6.26 7.48 25.59
N ALA A 155 5.35 6.98 26.43
CA ALA A 155 4.14 6.30 25.98
C ALA A 155 3.31 7.16 25.01
N ASN A 156 3.01 8.40 25.40
CA ASN A 156 2.30 9.34 24.53
C ASN A 156 3.12 9.79 23.31
N ALA A 157 4.44 9.82 23.41
CA ALA A 157 5.31 10.21 22.31
C ALA A 157 5.46 9.11 21.24
N ASN A 158 5.24 7.85 21.58
CA ASN A 158 5.36 6.73 20.64
C ASN A 158 4.14 6.62 19.71
N THR A 159 2.96 6.99 20.17
CA THR A 159 1.72 6.95 19.38
C THR A 159 1.37 8.29 18.76
N SER A 160 1.55 9.39 19.48
CA SER A 160 1.13 10.73 19.06
C SER A 160 2.14 11.78 19.49
N GLY A 161 2.22 12.88 18.75
CA GLY A 161 3.14 13.97 19.02
C GLY A 161 4.05 14.30 17.84
N ASP A 162 5.10 15.11 18.08
CA ASP A 162 6.01 15.54 17.03
C ASP A 162 6.94 14.42 16.51
N PHE A 163 7.11 13.34 17.30
CA PHE A 163 8.03 12.24 17.00
C PHE A 163 7.38 10.88 17.27
N PRO A 164 6.36 10.46 16.50
CA PRO A 164 5.68 9.18 16.70
C PRO A 164 6.63 8.02 16.37
N ALA A 165 7.02 7.24 17.36
CA ALA A 165 8.00 6.17 17.19
C ALA A 165 7.41 4.87 16.63
N TYR A 166 6.13 4.56 16.84
CA TYR A 166 5.52 3.30 16.40
C TYR A 166 5.53 3.08 14.88
N PRO A 167 5.30 4.09 14.01
CA PRO A 167 5.51 3.90 12.58
C PRO A 167 6.94 3.47 12.25
N VAL A 168 7.94 4.06 12.92
CA VAL A 168 9.36 3.69 12.74
C VAL A 168 9.67 2.29 13.30
N VAL A 169 9.02 1.89 14.38
CA VAL A 169 9.11 0.51 14.91
C VAL A 169 8.58 -0.48 13.85
N CYS A 170 7.47 -0.18 13.19
CA CYS A 170 6.97 -0.99 12.08
C CYS A 170 7.95 -1.03 10.91
N GLU A 171 8.59 0.10 10.56
CA GLU A 171 9.65 0.13 9.53
C GLU A 171 10.84 -0.76 9.89
N ILE A 172 11.22 -0.81 11.17
CA ILE A 172 12.28 -1.72 11.65
C ILE A 172 11.83 -3.18 11.54
N ILE A 173 10.58 -3.50 11.90
CA ILE A 173 10.03 -4.86 11.76
C ILE A 173 10.03 -5.27 10.29
N ASP A 174 9.62 -4.38 9.40
CA ASP A 174 9.62 -4.60 7.96
C ASP A 174 11.02 -4.87 7.41
N ALA A 175 12.01 -4.06 7.82
CA ALA A 175 13.41 -4.27 7.48
C ALA A 175 13.94 -5.62 8.02
N VAL A 176 13.54 -6.02 9.22
CA VAL A 176 13.89 -7.31 9.81
C VAL A 176 13.27 -8.47 9.03
N ILE A 177 12.01 -8.37 8.62
CA ILE A 177 11.36 -9.36 7.76
C ILE A 177 12.15 -9.54 6.46
N THR A 178 12.58 -8.43 5.85
CA THR A 178 13.37 -8.44 4.62
C THR A 178 14.74 -9.06 4.82
N VAL A 179 15.42 -8.80 5.95
CA VAL A 179 16.72 -9.40 6.31
C VAL A 179 16.60 -10.91 6.51
N LEU A 180 15.55 -11.37 7.19
CA LEU A 180 15.29 -12.80 7.41
C LEU A 180 14.90 -13.51 6.11
N GLY A 181 14.11 -12.84 5.25
CA GLY A 181 13.63 -13.44 4.03
C GLY A 181 12.99 -14.82 4.26
N PRO A 182 13.40 -15.86 3.50
CA PRO A 182 12.88 -17.22 3.68
C PRO A 182 13.16 -17.84 5.05
N ASP A 183 14.23 -17.43 5.74
CA ASP A 183 14.62 -17.98 7.06
C ASP A 183 13.56 -17.69 8.14
N ILE A 184 12.63 -16.77 7.88
CA ILE A 184 11.49 -16.52 8.77
C ILE A 184 10.57 -17.76 8.91
N GLN A 185 10.59 -18.67 7.95
CA GLN A 185 9.87 -19.94 8.02
C GLN A 185 10.47 -20.92 9.02
N GLU A 186 11.78 -20.89 9.22
CA GLU A 186 12.49 -21.83 10.07
C GLU A 186 12.31 -21.55 11.57
N SER A 187 12.25 -20.27 11.96
CA SER A 187 12.15 -19.87 13.37
C SER A 187 10.71 -19.56 13.79
N ALA A 188 10.00 -20.56 14.33
CA ALA A 188 8.64 -20.39 14.84
C ALA A 188 8.52 -19.27 15.89
N ARG A 189 9.52 -19.14 16.77
CA ARG A 189 9.54 -18.10 17.81
C ARG A 189 9.64 -16.69 17.21
N THR A 190 10.58 -16.47 16.30
CA THR A 190 10.78 -15.19 15.63
C THR A 190 9.54 -14.82 14.81
N ARG A 191 9.01 -15.77 14.05
CA ARG A 191 7.80 -15.59 13.24
C ARG A 191 6.59 -15.20 14.09
N SER A 192 6.33 -15.92 15.19
CA SER A 192 5.21 -15.60 16.08
C SER A 192 5.37 -14.23 16.72
N LEU A 193 6.57 -13.86 17.11
CA LEU A 193 6.84 -12.53 17.69
C LEU A 193 6.59 -11.42 16.69
N VAL A 194 7.08 -11.56 15.46
CA VAL A 194 6.85 -10.58 14.39
C VAL A 194 5.37 -10.45 14.10
N LEU A 195 4.65 -11.57 13.89
CA LEU A 195 3.22 -11.54 13.59
C LEU A 195 2.38 -10.93 14.72
N ASN A 196 2.72 -11.23 15.98
CA ASN A 196 2.01 -10.67 17.12
C ASN A 196 2.22 -9.16 17.21
N LEU A 197 3.46 -8.67 17.08
CA LEU A 197 3.74 -7.23 17.08
C LEU A 197 3.02 -6.51 15.94
N VAL A 198 3.07 -7.05 14.72
CA VAL A 198 2.38 -6.46 13.56
C VAL A 198 0.87 -6.48 13.76
N HIS A 199 0.32 -7.53 14.37
CA HIS A 199 -1.11 -7.60 14.69
C HIS A 199 -1.51 -6.51 15.67
N GLU A 200 -0.78 -6.33 16.77
CA GLU A 200 -1.06 -5.27 17.75
C GLU A 200 -1.01 -3.88 17.09
N PHE A 201 0.03 -3.58 16.31
CA PHE A 201 0.12 -2.31 15.59
C PHE A 201 -0.98 -2.12 14.52
N SER A 202 -1.53 -3.19 13.97
CA SER A 202 -2.67 -3.10 13.04
C SER A 202 -4.00 -2.74 13.70
N LEU A 203 -4.09 -2.84 15.02
CA LEU A 203 -5.27 -2.50 15.83
C LEU A 203 -5.23 -1.07 16.38
N GLU A 204 -4.10 -0.36 16.21
CA GLU A 204 -3.95 1.01 16.65
C GLU A 204 -4.91 1.98 15.94
N GLU A 205 -5.30 3.06 16.61
CA GLU A 205 -6.19 4.07 16.03
C GLU A 205 -5.46 4.99 15.03
N ASP A 206 -4.13 5.12 15.15
CA ASP A 206 -3.33 5.97 14.28
C ASP A 206 -3.19 5.35 12.89
N GLU A 207 -3.52 6.15 11.87
CA GLU A 207 -3.49 5.73 10.47
C GLU A 207 -2.07 5.38 9.98
N GLY A 208 -1.08 6.15 10.40
CA GLY A 208 0.31 5.94 10.01
C GLY A 208 0.83 4.60 10.50
N ILE A 209 0.51 4.24 11.74
CA ILE A 209 0.86 2.94 12.33
C ILE A 209 0.19 1.80 11.57
N CYS A 210 -1.13 1.90 11.32
CA CYS A 210 -1.86 0.88 10.56
C CYS A 210 -1.30 0.68 9.15
N VAL A 211 -0.95 1.76 8.45
CA VAL A 211 -0.36 1.70 7.10
C VAL A 211 0.99 0.97 7.12
N GLU A 212 1.86 1.29 8.08
CA GLU A 212 3.15 0.61 8.20
C GLU A 212 3.00 -0.87 8.62
N ALA A 213 2.03 -1.18 9.50
CA ALA A 213 1.71 -2.57 9.83
C ALA A 213 1.23 -3.37 8.60
N ILE A 214 0.42 -2.77 7.72
CA ILE A 214 0.01 -3.41 6.46
C ILE A 214 1.22 -3.69 5.56
N LYS A 215 2.20 -2.79 5.47
CA LYS A 215 3.44 -3.03 4.71
C LYS A 215 4.24 -4.22 5.27
N CYS A 216 4.34 -4.31 6.61
CA CYS A 216 4.96 -5.48 7.26
C CYS A 216 4.26 -6.79 6.86
N ILE A 217 2.91 -6.80 6.86
CA ILE A 217 2.12 -7.96 6.44
C ILE A 217 2.38 -8.30 4.97
N GLN A 218 2.48 -7.30 4.09
CA GLN A 218 2.76 -7.49 2.68
C GLN A 218 4.11 -8.20 2.47
N HIS A 219 5.17 -7.75 3.13
CA HIS A 219 6.48 -8.40 3.04
C HIS A 219 6.48 -9.79 3.71
N PHE A 220 5.77 -9.94 4.82
CA PHE A 220 5.63 -11.24 5.46
C PHE A 220 4.94 -12.27 4.54
N LEU A 221 3.91 -11.85 3.81
CA LEU A 221 3.21 -12.69 2.82
C LEU A 221 4.10 -13.13 1.65
N MET A 222 5.17 -12.41 1.35
CA MET A 222 6.12 -12.83 0.31
C MET A 222 6.94 -14.05 0.74
N PHE A 223 7.27 -14.15 2.04
CA PHE A 223 8.20 -15.16 2.56
C PHE A 223 7.49 -16.31 3.30
N ALA A 224 6.42 -16.04 4.04
CA ALA A 224 5.76 -17.04 4.89
C ALA A 224 4.21 -16.90 4.92
N PRO A 225 3.54 -16.97 3.76
CA PRO A 225 2.10 -16.74 3.62
C PRO A 225 1.22 -17.76 4.35
N GLU A 226 1.70 -19.00 4.50
CA GLU A 226 0.99 -20.11 5.15
C GLU A 226 0.74 -19.86 6.64
N HIS A 227 1.45 -18.89 7.23
CA HIS A 227 1.30 -18.52 8.64
C HIS A 227 0.38 -17.32 8.86
N VAL A 228 -0.14 -16.71 7.80
CA VAL A 228 -1.06 -15.57 7.86
C VAL A 228 -2.50 -16.06 7.71
N GLN A 229 -3.40 -15.58 8.55
CA GLN A 229 -4.83 -15.90 8.47
C GLN A 229 -5.49 -15.04 7.38
N ILE A 230 -5.35 -15.45 6.12
CA ILE A 230 -5.85 -14.72 4.95
C ILE A 230 -7.31 -14.28 5.09
N PRO A 231 -8.27 -15.12 5.55
CA PRO A 231 -9.66 -14.70 5.68
C PRO A 231 -9.84 -13.48 6.59
N LYS A 232 -9.22 -13.48 7.77
CA LYS A 232 -9.28 -12.33 8.70
C LYS A 232 -8.64 -11.08 8.12
N LEU A 233 -7.54 -11.26 7.39
CA LEU A 233 -6.85 -10.16 6.75
C LEU A 233 -7.71 -9.52 5.65
N VAL A 234 -8.40 -10.31 4.84
CA VAL A 234 -9.33 -9.83 3.81
C VAL A 234 -10.49 -9.06 4.45
N ASP A 235 -11.07 -9.55 5.55
CA ASP A 235 -12.14 -8.85 6.28
C ASP A 235 -11.65 -7.50 6.82
N SER A 236 -10.44 -7.44 7.37
CA SER A 236 -9.82 -6.19 7.81
C SER A 236 -9.65 -5.21 6.65
N PHE A 237 -9.12 -5.66 5.51
CA PHE A 237 -8.96 -4.82 4.33
C PHE A 237 -10.29 -4.30 3.79
N ARG A 238 -11.35 -5.11 3.78
CA ARG A 238 -12.70 -4.65 3.42
C ARG A 238 -13.17 -3.51 4.34
N GLY A 239 -12.92 -3.61 5.65
CA GLY A 239 -13.18 -2.52 6.58
C GLY A 239 -12.42 -1.25 6.21
N HIS A 240 -11.15 -1.36 5.85
CA HIS A 240 -10.31 -0.22 5.43
C HIS A 240 -10.77 0.42 4.12
N LEU A 241 -11.27 -0.38 3.15
CA LEU A 241 -11.81 0.14 1.89
C LEU A 241 -13.01 1.08 2.11
N SER A 242 -13.78 0.85 3.16
CA SER A 242 -14.93 1.68 3.55
C SER A 242 -14.54 2.94 4.34
N SER A 243 -13.28 3.05 4.81
CA SER A 243 -12.78 4.19 5.58
C SER A 243 -12.71 5.46 4.74
N SER A 244 -12.81 6.63 5.37
CA SER A 244 -12.50 7.93 4.74
C SER A 244 -10.99 8.18 4.57
N ARG A 245 -10.15 7.37 5.21
CA ARG A 245 -8.68 7.54 5.29
C ARG A 245 -8.01 7.00 4.02
N ARG A 246 -7.56 7.92 3.17
CA ARG A 246 -6.97 7.58 1.85
C ARG A 246 -5.70 6.72 1.92
N PRO A 247 -4.69 7.02 2.76
CA PRO A 247 -3.48 6.20 2.83
C PRO A 247 -3.77 4.75 3.23
N LEU A 248 -4.70 4.54 4.15
CA LEU A 248 -5.12 3.22 4.60
C LEU A 248 -5.82 2.42 3.47
N LYS A 249 -6.69 3.09 2.68
CA LYS A 249 -7.29 2.49 1.49
C LYS A 249 -6.22 2.04 0.50
N LEU A 250 -5.27 2.92 0.16
CA LEU A 250 -4.22 2.63 -0.81
C LEU A 250 -3.32 1.47 -0.36
N ALA A 251 -2.92 1.44 0.91
CA ALA A 251 -2.14 0.34 1.47
C ALA A 251 -2.91 -0.99 1.39
N SER A 252 -4.21 -0.98 1.71
CA SER A 252 -5.07 -2.16 1.62
C SER A 252 -5.28 -2.63 0.18
N ILE A 253 -5.45 -1.71 -0.78
CA ILE A 253 -5.54 -2.03 -2.23
C ILE A 253 -4.24 -2.71 -2.71
N ASN A 254 -3.08 -2.18 -2.34
CA ASN A 254 -1.80 -2.76 -2.70
C ASN A 254 -1.61 -4.16 -2.08
N ALA A 255 -2.03 -4.35 -0.83
CA ALA A 255 -1.99 -5.65 -0.19
C ALA A 255 -2.93 -6.67 -0.86
N LEU A 256 -4.15 -6.26 -1.20
CA LEU A 256 -5.09 -7.10 -1.97
C LEU A 256 -4.53 -7.47 -3.35
N TYR A 257 -3.86 -6.54 -4.03
CA TYR A 257 -3.20 -6.84 -5.31
C TYR A 257 -2.18 -7.97 -5.16
N GLN A 258 -1.33 -7.93 -4.14
CA GLN A 258 -0.34 -8.97 -3.88
C GLN A 258 -0.98 -10.32 -3.53
N LEU A 259 -2.06 -10.34 -2.73
CA LEU A 259 -2.80 -11.55 -2.41
C LEU A 259 -3.40 -12.19 -3.67
N VAL A 260 -3.99 -11.37 -4.54
CA VAL A 260 -4.55 -11.83 -5.82
C VAL A 260 -3.45 -12.37 -6.74
N GLN A 261 -2.30 -11.70 -6.82
CA GLN A 261 -1.16 -12.18 -7.61
C GLN A 261 -0.66 -13.55 -7.14
N LYS A 262 -0.77 -13.82 -5.86
CA LYS A 262 -0.29 -15.08 -5.28
C LYS A 262 -1.26 -16.24 -5.46
N ASP A 263 -2.54 -16.04 -5.14
CA ASP A 263 -3.58 -17.08 -5.24
C ASP A 263 -4.98 -16.48 -5.42
N ALA A 264 -5.26 -16.06 -6.66
CA ALA A 264 -6.54 -15.49 -7.04
C ALA A 264 -7.73 -16.47 -6.85
N LEU A 265 -7.50 -17.78 -7.02
CA LEU A 265 -8.55 -18.80 -6.90
C LEU A 265 -8.97 -18.99 -5.44
N SER A 266 -8.03 -19.05 -4.51
CA SER A 266 -8.34 -19.09 -3.08
C SER A 266 -9.04 -17.83 -2.61
N MET A 267 -8.61 -16.67 -3.09
CA MET A 267 -9.27 -15.38 -2.81
C MET A 267 -10.72 -15.38 -3.28
N SER A 268 -11.03 -15.95 -4.44
CA SER A 268 -12.42 -16.05 -4.95
C SER A 268 -13.32 -16.91 -4.07
N LYS A 269 -12.76 -17.92 -3.40
CA LYS A 269 -13.52 -18.79 -2.46
C LYS A 269 -13.81 -18.10 -1.10
N LEU A 270 -13.05 -17.06 -0.75
CA LEU A 270 -13.15 -16.31 0.51
C LEU A 270 -14.15 -15.15 0.45
N GLY A 271 -15.19 -15.21 -0.37
CA GLY A 271 -16.16 -14.13 -0.55
C GLY A 271 -15.74 -13.12 -1.62
N GLY A 272 -15.01 -13.60 -2.64
CA GLY A 272 -14.44 -12.79 -3.71
C GLY A 272 -15.45 -11.92 -4.45
N ASP A 273 -16.65 -12.42 -4.72
CA ASP A 273 -17.69 -11.65 -5.42
C ASP A 273 -18.05 -10.36 -4.68
N GLN A 274 -18.21 -10.42 -3.38
CA GLN A 274 -18.53 -9.26 -2.56
C GLN A 274 -17.35 -8.26 -2.51
N LEU A 275 -16.13 -8.75 -2.33
CA LEU A 275 -14.94 -7.91 -2.31
C LEU A 275 -14.73 -7.22 -3.66
N VAL A 276 -14.96 -7.91 -4.77
CA VAL A 276 -14.87 -7.31 -6.11
C VAL A 276 -15.97 -6.27 -6.31
N GLU A 277 -17.20 -6.51 -5.82
CA GLU A 277 -18.28 -5.49 -5.85
C GLU A 277 -17.89 -4.25 -5.03
N ASP A 278 -17.31 -4.42 -3.85
CA ASP A 278 -16.82 -3.31 -3.02
C ASP A 278 -15.72 -2.51 -3.76
N LEU A 279 -14.79 -3.19 -4.43
CA LEU A 279 -13.75 -2.56 -5.26
C LEU A 279 -14.36 -1.80 -6.46
N PHE A 280 -15.36 -2.34 -7.13
CA PHE A 280 -16.08 -1.63 -8.19
C PHE A 280 -16.77 -0.36 -7.66
N GLY A 281 -17.33 -0.42 -6.44
CA GLY A 281 -17.93 0.75 -5.78
C GLY A 281 -16.95 1.90 -5.55
N MET A 282 -15.65 1.60 -5.41
CA MET A 282 -14.59 2.59 -5.21
C MET A 282 -14.15 3.29 -6.50
N LEU A 283 -14.55 2.81 -7.68
CA LEU A 283 -14.19 3.45 -8.96
C LEU A 283 -14.77 4.87 -9.11
N ASP A 284 -15.72 5.23 -8.27
CA ASP A 284 -16.24 6.59 -8.14
C ASP A 284 -15.31 7.50 -7.30
N ASP A 285 -14.35 6.94 -6.58
CA ASP A 285 -13.32 7.66 -5.83
C ASP A 285 -12.08 7.92 -6.72
N ASP A 286 -11.91 9.14 -7.17
CA ASP A 286 -10.85 9.54 -8.11
C ASP A 286 -9.43 9.25 -7.61
N SER A 287 -9.24 9.15 -6.28
CA SER A 287 -7.92 9.03 -5.68
C SER A 287 -7.31 7.62 -5.74
N SER A 288 -8.15 6.59 -5.91
CA SER A 288 -7.74 5.18 -5.88
C SER A 288 -8.08 4.40 -7.15
N VAL A 289 -8.66 5.06 -8.16
CA VAL A 289 -9.22 4.41 -9.36
C VAL A 289 -8.23 3.49 -10.07
N GLU A 290 -6.99 3.92 -10.28
CA GLU A 290 -6.00 3.12 -11.03
C GLU A 290 -5.60 1.84 -10.26
N GLY A 291 -5.31 1.93 -8.98
CA GLY A 291 -4.98 0.77 -8.14
C GLY A 291 -6.12 -0.26 -8.09
N VAL A 292 -7.36 0.21 -7.94
CA VAL A 292 -8.55 -0.65 -7.92
C VAL A 292 -8.73 -1.39 -9.24
N ARG A 293 -8.61 -0.70 -10.38
CA ARG A 293 -8.68 -1.32 -11.72
C ARG A 293 -7.62 -2.39 -11.89
N THR A 294 -6.41 -2.13 -11.44
CA THR A 294 -5.30 -3.08 -11.51
C THR A 294 -5.60 -4.36 -10.73
N VAL A 295 -6.13 -4.25 -9.50
CA VAL A 295 -6.55 -5.41 -8.69
C VAL A 295 -7.61 -6.23 -9.41
N ILE A 296 -8.70 -5.59 -9.85
CA ILE A 296 -9.82 -6.28 -10.52
C ILE A 296 -9.35 -6.93 -11.81
N THR A 297 -8.59 -6.23 -12.65
CA THR A 297 -8.07 -6.76 -13.91
C THR A 297 -7.16 -7.97 -13.70
N SER A 298 -6.27 -7.90 -12.71
CA SER A 298 -5.39 -9.00 -12.36
C SER A 298 -6.17 -10.22 -11.87
N TRP A 299 -7.18 -10.00 -11.04
CA TRP A 299 -8.04 -11.06 -10.53
C TRP A 299 -8.83 -11.74 -11.65
N LEU A 300 -9.44 -10.94 -12.53
CA LEU A 300 -10.15 -11.42 -13.70
C LEU A 300 -9.22 -12.25 -14.59
N GLN A 301 -8.02 -11.76 -14.92
CA GLN A 301 -7.07 -12.46 -15.78
C GLN A 301 -6.71 -13.85 -15.26
N GLN A 302 -6.60 -14.03 -13.95
CA GLN A 302 -6.21 -15.29 -13.34
C GLN A 302 -7.38 -16.26 -13.13
N THR A 303 -8.61 -15.78 -13.01
CA THR A 303 -9.75 -16.61 -12.60
C THR A 303 -10.82 -16.81 -13.67
N VAL A 304 -10.89 -15.92 -14.67
CA VAL A 304 -11.97 -15.94 -15.67
C VAL A 304 -12.04 -17.22 -16.47
N VAL A 305 -10.92 -17.86 -16.75
CA VAL A 305 -10.85 -19.11 -17.52
C VAL A 305 -11.44 -20.28 -16.72
N HIS A 306 -11.52 -20.17 -15.38
CA HIS A 306 -12.12 -21.21 -14.54
C HIS A 306 -13.63 -21.04 -14.39
N ASN A 307 -14.12 -19.79 -14.36
CA ASN A 307 -15.55 -19.48 -14.22
C ASN A 307 -15.92 -18.15 -14.90
N PRO A 308 -16.03 -18.12 -16.23
CA PRO A 308 -16.41 -16.89 -16.95
C PRO A 308 -17.82 -16.41 -16.60
N SER A 309 -18.75 -17.33 -16.28
CA SER A 309 -20.13 -16.96 -15.92
C SER A 309 -20.22 -16.09 -14.67
N ALA A 310 -19.43 -16.39 -13.61
CA ALA A 310 -19.45 -15.58 -12.39
C ALA A 310 -19.02 -14.12 -12.66
N TRP A 311 -18.00 -13.93 -13.51
CA TRP A 311 -17.57 -12.59 -13.90
C TRP A 311 -18.60 -11.85 -14.75
N ILE A 312 -19.30 -12.55 -15.65
CA ILE A 312 -20.38 -11.97 -16.45
C ILE A 312 -21.56 -11.57 -15.54
N ASP A 313 -21.95 -12.42 -14.58
CA ASP A 313 -23.00 -12.12 -13.60
C ASP A 313 -22.64 -10.89 -12.76
N LEU A 314 -21.38 -10.78 -12.34
CA LEU A 314 -20.88 -9.64 -11.59
C LEU A 314 -20.99 -8.34 -12.41
N CYS A 315 -20.48 -8.35 -13.64
CA CYS A 315 -20.57 -7.19 -14.54
C CYS A 315 -22.03 -6.80 -14.81
N GLN A 316 -22.92 -7.78 -14.99
CA GLN A 316 -24.35 -7.54 -15.18
C GLN A 316 -25.00 -6.87 -13.97
N ARG A 317 -24.70 -7.34 -12.76
CA ARG A 317 -25.20 -6.72 -11.51
C ARG A 317 -24.71 -5.27 -11.39
N ILE A 318 -23.42 -5.02 -11.63
CA ILE A 318 -22.82 -3.68 -11.55
C ILE A 318 -23.45 -2.74 -12.57
N MET A 319 -23.58 -3.17 -13.82
CA MET A 319 -24.22 -2.36 -14.88
C MET A 319 -25.70 -2.06 -14.56
N SER A 320 -26.43 -3.03 -14.03
CA SER A 320 -27.85 -2.83 -13.67
C SER A 320 -28.01 -1.84 -12.51
N ARG A 321 -27.18 -1.92 -11.49
CA ARG A 321 -27.19 -0.99 -10.33
C ARG A 321 -26.84 0.44 -10.75
N THR A 322 -25.83 0.61 -11.60
CA THR A 322 -25.39 1.92 -12.06
C THR A 322 -26.43 2.57 -12.98
N THR A 323 -27.07 1.80 -13.85
CA THR A 323 -28.13 2.29 -14.74
C THR A 323 -29.37 2.71 -13.95
N ALA A 324 -29.82 1.91 -12.98
CA ALA A 324 -30.95 2.23 -12.13
C ALA A 324 -30.70 3.52 -11.31
N SER A 325 -29.51 3.67 -10.75
CA SER A 325 -29.13 4.87 -10.02
C SER A 325 -29.10 6.11 -10.90
N GLN A 326 -28.66 5.98 -12.16
CA GLN A 326 -28.64 7.08 -13.11
C GLN A 326 -30.05 7.48 -13.53
N GLN A 327 -30.93 6.52 -13.77
CA GLN A 327 -32.34 6.80 -14.08
C GLN A 327 -33.08 7.53 -12.95
N VAL A 328 -32.80 7.17 -11.69
CA VAL A 328 -33.37 7.88 -10.53
C VAL A 328 -32.84 9.30 -10.44
N ALA A 329 -31.55 9.53 -10.70
CA ALA A 329 -30.95 10.85 -10.68
C ALA A 329 -31.50 11.74 -11.84
N ASP A 330 -31.65 11.17 -13.04
CA ASP A 330 -32.22 11.88 -14.19
C ASP A 330 -33.71 12.21 -13.98
N ALA A 331 -34.45 11.32 -13.32
CA ALA A 331 -35.86 11.57 -12.95
C ALA A 331 -35.99 12.67 -11.87
N ALA A 332 -35.04 12.72 -10.93
CA ALA A 332 -34.99 13.79 -9.92
C ALA A 332 -34.64 15.15 -10.53
N ALA A 333 -33.74 15.17 -11.53
CA ALA A 333 -33.34 16.38 -12.24
C ALA A 333 -34.47 16.92 -13.17
N ARG A 334 -35.37 16.04 -13.62
CA ARG A 334 -36.51 16.38 -14.53
C ARG A 334 -37.78 16.81 -13.79
N LYS A 335 -37.84 16.84 -12.45
CA LYS A 335 -38.97 17.40 -11.74
C LYS A 335 -39.01 18.91 -12.00
N PRO A 336 -40.02 19.45 -12.70
CA PRO A 336 -40.14 20.89 -12.89
C PRO A 336 -40.37 21.54 -11.54
N GLY A 337 -39.50 22.49 -11.20
CA GLY A 337 -39.74 23.36 -10.08
C GLY A 337 -41.11 24.01 -10.26
N ASN A 338 -42.00 23.82 -9.30
CA ASN A 338 -43.30 24.44 -9.24
C ASN A 338 -43.05 25.95 -9.09
N THR A 339 -43.11 26.66 -10.20
CA THR A 339 -43.14 28.13 -10.23
C THR A 339 -44.40 28.57 -9.50
N ARG A 340 -44.26 28.97 -8.24
CA ARG A 340 -45.18 29.92 -7.65
C ARG A 340 -44.52 31.29 -7.71
N ASP A 341 -45.10 32.10 -8.57
CA ASP A 341 -44.94 33.53 -8.52
C ASP A 341 -45.38 33.99 -7.12
N ASP A 342 -44.46 34.56 -6.39
CA ASP A 342 -44.79 35.49 -5.33
C ASP A 342 -43.64 36.50 -5.19
N GLU A 343 -43.98 37.76 -5.45
CA GLU A 343 -43.10 38.90 -5.33
C GLU A 343 -42.75 39.14 -3.85
N GLY A 344 -41.49 39.11 -3.52
CA GLY A 344 -41.01 39.45 -2.21
C GLY A 344 -39.51 39.64 -2.15
N GLU A 345 -39.06 40.90 -2.27
CA GLU A 345 -37.70 41.31 -1.99
C GLU A 345 -37.21 40.77 -0.63
N SER A 346 -36.15 40.00 -0.67
CA SER A 346 -35.32 39.78 0.52
C SER A 346 -33.89 39.44 0.10
N LEU A 347 -32.99 40.29 0.55
CA LEU A 347 -31.56 40.14 0.58
C LEU A 347 -31.18 38.77 1.14
N SER A 348 -30.59 37.89 0.32
CA SER A 348 -29.91 36.72 0.81
C SER A 348 -28.45 36.71 0.41
N VAL A 349 -27.65 36.85 1.42
CA VAL A 349 -26.23 36.56 1.55
C VAL A 349 -25.90 35.25 0.88
N GLY A 350 -24.81 35.24 0.09
CA GLY A 350 -24.29 34.09 -0.62
C GLY A 350 -24.05 32.90 0.30
N MET A 351 -24.65 31.80 -0.03
CA MET A 351 -24.30 30.47 0.46
C MET A 351 -24.07 29.50 -0.69
N THR A 352 -22.81 29.29 -0.92
CA THR A 352 -22.12 28.07 -1.31
C THR A 352 -22.61 27.30 -2.54
N GLN A 353 -21.95 27.61 -3.62
CA GLN A 353 -21.88 26.86 -4.87
C GLN A 353 -21.24 25.46 -4.73
N GLU A 354 -20.63 25.15 -3.59
CA GLU A 354 -19.91 23.87 -3.34
C GLU A 354 -20.82 22.63 -3.24
N GLY A 355 -22.08 22.80 -2.82
CA GLY A 355 -23.02 21.68 -2.70
C GLY A 355 -23.58 21.16 -4.03
N ALA A 356 -23.67 22.01 -5.05
CA ALA A 356 -24.18 21.66 -6.37
C ALA A 356 -23.12 21.00 -7.25
N GLU A 357 -21.85 21.40 -7.11
CA GLU A 357 -20.73 20.79 -7.82
C GLU A 357 -20.40 19.39 -7.30
N ALA A 358 -20.50 19.15 -5.98
CA ALA A 358 -20.27 17.84 -5.38
C ALA A 358 -21.33 16.81 -5.79
N SER A 359 -22.60 17.22 -5.94
CA SER A 359 -23.68 16.34 -6.44
C SER A 359 -23.59 16.11 -7.95
N SER A 360 -23.18 17.11 -8.72
CA SER A 360 -22.93 17.00 -10.17
C SER A 360 -21.72 16.08 -10.44
N SER A 361 -20.63 16.19 -9.68
CA SER A 361 -19.47 15.34 -9.86
C SER A 361 -19.75 13.87 -9.49
N ARG A 362 -20.57 13.61 -8.48
CA ARG A 362 -21.01 12.23 -8.12
C ARG A 362 -21.92 11.61 -9.19
N LEU A 363 -22.75 12.40 -9.86
CA LEU A 363 -23.61 11.93 -10.97
C LEU A 363 -22.80 11.61 -12.23
N THR A 364 -21.74 12.36 -12.50
CA THR A 364 -20.89 12.16 -13.68
C THR A 364 -19.90 11.00 -13.54
N SER A 365 -19.55 10.57 -12.31
CA SER A 365 -18.55 9.52 -12.11
C SER A 365 -19.08 8.10 -12.31
N ARG A 366 -20.39 7.85 -12.19
CA ARG A 366 -21.00 6.51 -12.32
C ARG A 366 -20.82 5.85 -13.70
N TRP A 367 -20.67 6.62 -14.74
CA TRP A 367 -20.39 6.08 -16.07
C TRP A 367 -18.99 5.41 -16.15
N ARG A 368 -18.04 5.82 -15.32
CA ARG A 368 -16.69 5.20 -15.26
C ARG A 368 -16.77 3.75 -14.78
N THR A 369 -17.60 3.48 -13.80
CA THR A 369 -17.85 2.11 -13.31
C THR A 369 -18.49 1.24 -14.39
N GLN A 370 -19.48 1.78 -15.14
CA GLN A 370 -20.09 1.07 -16.28
C GLN A 370 -19.07 0.80 -17.38
N LEU A 371 -18.27 1.82 -17.74
CA LEU A 371 -17.23 1.68 -18.76
C LEU A 371 -16.24 0.58 -18.37
N PHE A 372 -15.79 0.58 -17.10
CA PHE A 372 -14.85 -0.44 -16.65
C PHE A 372 -15.48 -1.84 -16.61
N ALA A 373 -16.76 -1.97 -16.26
CA ALA A 373 -17.47 -3.24 -16.35
C ALA A 373 -17.53 -3.76 -17.80
N LEU A 374 -17.75 -2.89 -18.80
CA LEU A 374 -17.68 -3.25 -20.21
C LEU A 374 -16.27 -3.66 -20.64
N GLN A 375 -15.23 -2.96 -20.18
CA GLN A 375 -13.83 -3.35 -20.41
C GLN A 375 -13.52 -4.72 -19.80
N CYS A 376 -14.10 -5.05 -18.64
CA CYS A 376 -14.03 -6.40 -18.08
C CYS A 376 -14.73 -7.42 -18.99
N LEU A 377 -15.90 -7.13 -19.57
CA LEU A 377 -16.56 -8.02 -20.53
C LEU A 377 -15.73 -8.26 -21.79
N HIS A 378 -15.12 -7.20 -22.34
CA HIS A 378 -14.16 -7.31 -23.43
C HIS A 378 -12.99 -8.27 -23.07
N ASN A 379 -12.40 -8.06 -21.89
CA ASN A 379 -11.30 -8.91 -21.39
C ASN A 379 -11.74 -10.36 -21.19
N ILE A 380 -12.95 -10.63 -20.67
CA ILE A 380 -13.53 -11.97 -20.53
C ILE A 380 -13.55 -12.69 -21.88
N CYS A 381 -14.16 -12.05 -22.89
CA CYS A 381 -14.25 -12.63 -24.23
C CYS A 381 -12.86 -12.92 -24.83
N THR A 382 -11.96 -11.96 -24.71
CA THR A 382 -10.61 -12.06 -25.29
C THR A 382 -9.75 -13.11 -24.60
N ILE A 383 -9.74 -13.15 -23.26
CA ILE A 383 -8.92 -14.09 -22.49
C ILE A 383 -9.43 -15.52 -22.69
N VAL A 384 -10.74 -15.73 -22.58
CA VAL A 384 -11.33 -17.06 -22.77
C VAL A 384 -11.11 -17.57 -24.19
N ALA A 385 -11.29 -16.72 -25.20
CA ALA A 385 -11.03 -17.10 -26.60
C ALA A 385 -9.57 -17.48 -26.84
N ARG A 386 -8.63 -16.78 -26.19
CA ARG A 386 -7.17 -17.06 -26.32
C ARG A 386 -6.68 -18.22 -25.44
N SER A 387 -7.46 -18.65 -24.45
CA SER A 387 -7.05 -19.69 -23.50
C SER A 387 -6.84 -21.08 -24.11
N GLY A 388 -7.36 -21.31 -25.32
CA GLY A 388 -7.36 -22.62 -25.98
C GLY A 388 -8.32 -23.64 -25.36
N ARG A 389 -9.11 -23.25 -24.37
CA ARG A 389 -10.11 -24.14 -23.74
C ARG A 389 -11.37 -24.21 -24.58
N ARG A 390 -11.41 -25.23 -25.43
CA ARG A 390 -12.49 -25.47 -26.39
C ARG A 390 -13.86 -25.64 -25.71
N GLU A 391 -13.90 -26.17 -24.48
CA GLU A 391 -15.12 -26.38 -23.71
C GLU A 391 -15.92 -25.07 -23.48
N HIS A 392 -15.28 -23.91 -23.39
CA HIS A 392 -15.95 -22.63 -23.23
C HIS A 392 -16.63 -22.11 -24.52
N LEU A 393 -16.21 -22.65 -25.66
CA LEU A 393 -16.66 -22.21 -26.99
C LEU A 393 -17.55 -23.23 -27.70
N ASP A 394 -17.52 -24.52 -27.28
CA ASP A 394 -18.18 -25.63 -27.94
C ASP A 394 -19.03 -26.44 -26.93
N ILE A 395 -20.37 -26.25 -26.97
CA ILE A 395 -21.32 -26.94 -26.06
C ILE A 395 -21.33 -28.45 -26.30
N PRO A 396 -21.38 -28.99 -27.54
CA PRO A 396 -21.25 -30.42 -27.80
C PRO A 396 -20.00 -31.03 -27.20
N PHE A 397 -18.84 -30.38 -27.38
CA PHE A 397 -17.58 -30.82 -26.79
C PHE A 397 -17.61 -30.82 -25.27
N ALA A 398 -18.10 -29.75 -24.63
CA ALA A 398 -18.23 -29.68 -23.19
C ALA A 398 -19.14 -30.78 -22.62
N ARG A 399 -20.25 -31.10 -23.31
CA ARG A 399 -21.14 -32.19 -22.94
C ARG A 399 -20.46 -33.54 -23.06
N SER A 400 -19.63 -33.74 -24.07
CA SER A 400 -18.87 -35.00 -24.22
C SER A 400 -17.86 -35.21 -23.08
N LEU A 401 -17.42 -34.15 -22.42
CA LEU A 401 -16.57 -34.18 -21.24
C LEU A 401 -17.35 -34.26 -19.92
N GLY A 402 -18.67 -34.27 -19.96
CA GLY A 402 -19.53 -34.30 -18.77
C GLY A 402 -19.54 -32.99 -17.98
N LEU A 403 -19.12 -31.87 -18.59
CA LEU A 403 -19.02 -30.57 -17.93
C LEU A 403 -20.39 -29.87 -17.88
N PRO A 404 -20.72 -29.14 -16.78
CA PRO A 404 -21.93 -28.33 -16.71
C PRO A 404 -21.84 -27.17 -17.72
N THR A 405 -22.87 -27.01 -18.54
CA THR A 405 -22.88 -25.97 -19.60
C THR A 405 -23.17 -24.59 -19.08
N SER A 406 -23.77 -24.44 -17.89
CA SER A 406 -24.18 -23.14 -17.32
C SER A 406 -23.03 -22.19 -17.01
N GLY A 407 -21.83 -22.72 -16.75
CA GLY A 407 -20.63 -21.94 -16.44
C GLY A 407 -19.81 -21.48 -17.66
N LEU A 408 -20.20 -21.94 -18.88
CA LEU A 408 -19.41 -21.71 -20.08
C LEU A 408 -19.70 -20.35 -20.72
N LEU A 409 -18.70 -19.75 -21.34
CA LEU A 409 -18.84 -18.47 -22.04
C LEU A 409 -19.94 -18.49 -23.11
N VAL A 410 -19.99 -19.55 -23.90
CA VAL A 410 -20.95 -19.69 -25.00
C VAL A 410 -22.40 -19.72 -24.51
N SER A 411 -22.68 -20.24 -23.32
CA SER A 411 -24.03 -20.25 -22.75
C SER A 411 -24.49 -18.85 -22.31
N ARG A 412 -23.57 -17.92 -22.13
CA ARG A 412 -23.80 -16.55 -21.68
C ARG A 412 -23.78 -15.52 -22.82
N VAL A 413 -23.60 -15.98 -24.07
CA VAL A 413 -23.63 -15.10 -25.26
C VAL A 413 -24.90 -14.25 -25.34
N PRO A 414 -26.11 -14.76 -25.07
CA PRO A 414 -27.32 -13.91 -25.08
C PRO A 414 -27.27 -12.74 -24.09
N ASP A 415 -26.70 -12.98 -22.88
CA ASP A 415 -26.56 -11.93 -21.86
C ASP A 415 -25.52 -10.90 -22.28
N LEU A 416 -24.39 -11.34 -22.86
CA LEU A 416 -23.36 -10.45 -23.40
C LEU A 416 -23.91 -9.56 -24.52
N ILE A 417 -24.68 -10.13 -25.44
CA ILE A 417 -25.34 -9.36 -26.53
C ILE A 417 -26.26 -8.30 -25.93
N LYS A 418 -27.10 -8.68 -24.95
CA LYS A 418 -28.04 -7.76 -24.32
C LYS A 418 -27.32 -6.60 -23.63
N MET A 419 -26.28 -6.86 -22.85
CA MET A 419 -25.49 -5.84 -22.15
C MET A 419 -24.78 -4.92 -23.16
N ALA A 420 -24.10 -5.50 -24.14
CA ALA A 420 -23.37 -4.74 -25.16
C ALA A 420 -24.28 -3.91 -26.05
N PHE A 421 -25.45 -4.42 -26.42
CA PHE A 421 -26.47 -3.67 -27.19
C PHE A 421 -27.00 -2.49 -26.38
N THR A 422 -27.34 -2.70 -25.10
CA THR A 422 -27.78 -1.60 -24.22
C THR A 422 -26.67 -0.54 -24.07
N ALA A 423 -25.43 -0.94 -23.97
CA ALA A 423 -24.29 -0.02 -23.90
C ALA A 423 -24.08 0.75 -25.23
N SER A 424 -24.23 0.08 -26.39
CA SER A 424 -24.03 0.68 -27.70
C SER A 424 -25.09 1.78 -28.02
N THR A 425 -26.18 1.81 -27.28
CA THR A 425 -27.25 2.81 -27.39
C THR A 425 -27.23 3.83 -26.25
N ALA A 426 -26.24 3.78 -25.36
CA ALA A 426 -26.11 4.69 -24.24
C ALA A 426 -25.81 6.13 -24.66
N TYR A 427 -26.12 7.09 -23.80
CA TYR A 427 -25.89 8.51 -24.08
C TYR A 427 -24.41 8.89 -24.11
N VAL A 428 -23.59 8.24 -23.24
CA VAL A 428 -22.14 8.50 -23.11
C VAL A 428 -21.40 7.84 -24.27
N THR A 429 -20.58 8.61 -24.97
CA THR A 429 -19.86 8.15 -26.18
C THR A 429 -18.86 7.01 -25.85
N GLU A 430 -18.15 7.10 -24.74
CA GLU A 430 -17.19 6.09 -24.29
C GLU A 430 -17.88 4.75 -24.04
N ILE A 431 -19.05 4.76 -23.41
CA ILE A 431 -19.86 3.56 -23.18
C ILE A 431 -20.33 2.96 -24.50
N ARG A 432 -20.79 3.80 -25.46
CA ARG A 432 -21.19 3.33 -26.78
C ARG A 432 -20.07 2.63 -27.52
N MET A 433 -18.90 3.26 -27.53
CA MET A 433 -17.71 2.68 -28.20
C MET A 433 -17.31 1.34 -27.59
N GLU A 434 -17.25 1.25 -26.27
CA GLU A 434 -16.92 0.00 -25.59
C GLU A 434 -18.01 -1.07 -25.79
N GLY A 435 -19.28 -0.68 -25.79
CA GLY A 435 -20.39 -1.58 -26.15
C GLY A 435 -20.25 -2.18 -27.55
N LEU A 436 -19.82 -1.40 -28.55
CA LEU A 436 -19.56 -1.89 -29.91
C LEU A 436 -18.34 -2.83 -29.94
N ILE A 437 -17.29 -2.56 -29.14
CA ILE A 437 -16.12 -3.45 -29.02
C ILE A 437 -16.56 -4.80 -28.46
N VAL A 438 -17.34 -4.83 -27.38
CA VAL A 438 -17.86 -6.08 -26.81
C VAL A 438 -18.73 -6.84 -27.81
N LEU A 439 -19.60 -6.16 -28.58
CA LEU A 439 -20.39 -6.78 -29.65
C LEU A 439 -19.48 -7.42 -30.71
N GLN A 440 -18.42 -6.73 -31.13
CA GLN A 440 -17.44 -7.27 -32.08
C GLN A 440 -16.79 -8.55 -31.53
N ASP A 441 -16.42 -8.59 -30.24
CA ASP A 441 -15.79 -9.77 -29.66
C ASP A 441 -16.77 -10.94 -29.54
N VAL A 442 -18.03 -10.68 -29.18
CA VAL A 442 -19.08 -11.70 -29.15
C VAL A 442 -19.32 -12.28 -30.56
N ILE A 443 -19.29 -11.46 -31.61
CA ILE A 443 -19.38 -11.93 -32.98
C ILE A 443 -18.19 -12.82 -33.35
N LYS A 444 -16.97 -12.41 -32.99
CA LYS A 444 -15.76 -13.23 -33.22
C LYS A 444 -15.83 -14.57 -32.51
N VAL A 445 -16.28 -14.58 -31.24
CA VAL A 445 -16.50 -15.81 -30.48
C VAL A 445 -17.54 -16.71 -31.17
N SER A 446 -18.64 -16.12 -31.64
CA SER A 446 -19.72 -16.87 -32.33
C SER A 446 -19.29 -17.38 -33.71
N LEU A 447 -18.50 -16.63 -34.46
CA LEU A 447 -17.96 -17.05 -35.78
C LEU A 447 -16.93 -18.19 -35.65
N ASN A 448 -16.10 -18.17 -34.63
CA ASN A 448 -15.18 -19.28 -34.35
C ASN A 448 -15.93 -20.58 -34.02
N LEU A 449 -17.18 -20.51 -33.54
CA LEU A 449 -18.09 -21.65 -33.34
C LEU A 449 -18.65 -22.22 -34.66
N SER A 450 -18.76 -21.38 -35.70
CA SER A 450 -19.34 -21.81 -36.99
C SER A 450 -18.30 -22.33 -37.99
N LEU A 451 -16.99 -22.16 -37.70
CA LEU A 451 -15.88 -22.58 -38.55
C LEU A 451 -15.15 -23.84 -38.03
N GLN A 452 -15.54 -24.38 -36.89
CA GLN A 452 -15.07 -25.64 -36.30
C GLN A 452 -16.16 -26.72 -36.32
#